data_2d45634ca77a96b5a7646cfdfa471d59
#
_entry.id   2d45634ca77a96b5a7646cfdfa471d59
#
_cell.length_a   1.000
_cell.length_b   1.000
_cell.length_c   1.000
_cell.angle_alpha   90.00
_cell.angle_beta   90.00
_cell.angle_gamma   90.00
#
_symmetry.space_group_name_H-M   'P 1'
#
loop_
_entity.id
_entity.type
_entity.pdbx_description
1 polymer ?
#
loop_
_entity_poly.entity_id
_entity_poly.type
_entity_poly.pdbx_seq_one_letter_code
_entity_poly.pdbx_strand_id
1 'polypeptide(L)'
;KIPDNTPSFVHEVTAEMLQERGDRIPVSLLPADGTYPTATSQWEKRNIALEIPEWREDLCIQCGNCSFVCPHAAIRAKFYHKDLVENAPAGAKWAPISARGFPDTLYTLQVYPEDCTGCGLCVEACPVRADDAKHRAINMADKLPILEREKHALGWFNSLPWPKRSAIDFSTIRGVQFLEPLFEFSGACAGCGETPYLKALTQLFGDRMMVANAT
;
A
#
# COMPACT_ATOMS: atom_id res chain seq x y z
N LYS A 1 1.31 -12.14 -15.74
CA LYS A 1 2.69 -12.63 -15.92
C LYS A 1 3.47 -12.24 -14.66
N ILE A 2 4.16 -13.20 -14.06
CA ILE A 2 5.02 -12.95 -12.89
C ILE A 2 6.31 -12.27 -13.39
N PRO A 3 6.80 -11.20 -12.73
CA PRO A 3 8.03 -10.53 -13.10
C PRO A 3 9.27 -11.46 -12.99
N ASP A 4 10.22 -11.32 -13.88
CA ASP A 4 11.39 -12.20 -13.94
C ASP A 4 12.33 -12.08 -12.71
N ASN A 5 12.27 -10.97 -11.99
CA ASN A 5 13.02 -10.71 -10.75
C ASN A 5 12.35 -11.27 -9.48
N THR A 6 11.29 -12.03 -9.62
CA THR A 6 10.56 -12.63 -8.51
C THR A 6 11.33 -13.83 -7.94
N PRO A 7 11.28 -14.10 -6.62
CA PRO A 7 11.91 -15.26 -6.02
C PRO A 7 11.49 -16.60 -6.66
N SER A 8 12.40 -17.57 -6.75
CA SER A 8 12.13 -18.89 -7.35
C SER A 8 10.92 -19.59 -6.73
N PHE A 9 10.77 -19.51 -5.42
CA PHE A 9 9.62 -20.09 -4.73
C PHE A 9 8.28 -19.55 -5.25
N VAL A 10 8.22 -18.27 -5.62
CA VAL A 10 6.98 -17.68 -6.18
C VAL A 10 6.69 -18.22 -7.57
N HIS A 11 7.72 -18.45 -8.39
CA HIS A 11 7.55 -19.06 -9.72
C HIS A 11 7.17 -20.53 -9.64
N GLU A 12 7.81 -21.29 -8.74
CA GLU A 12 7.71 -22.76 -8.70
C GLU A 12 6.53 -23.25 -7.84
N VAL A 13 6.16 -22.47 -6.81
CA VAL A 13 5.11 -22.86 -5.85
C VAL A 13 3.90 -21.92 -5.94
N THR A 14 4.09 -20.64 -5.61
CA THR A 14 2.96 -19.70 -5.53
C THR A 14 2.23 -19.57 -6.87
N ALA A 15 2.95 -19.51 -7.98
CA ALA A 15 2.37 -19.40 -9.31
C ALA A 15 1.53 -20.62 -9.70
N GLU A 16 1.98 -21.84 -9.36
CA GLU A 16 1.21 -23.06 -9.60
C GLU A 16 -0.06 -23.10 -8.74
N MET A 17 0.04 -22.69 -7.47
CA MET A 17 -1.11 -22.59 -6.58
C MET A 17 -2.16 -21.58 -7.11
N LEU A 18 -1.73 -20.39 -7.54
CA LEU A 18 -2.62 -19.37 -8.11
C LEU A 18 -3.31 -19.80 -9.40
N GLN A 19 -2.73 -20.77 -10.11
CA GLN A 19 -3.31 -21.35 -11.33
C GLN A 19 -4.11 -22.63 -11.04
N GLU A 20 -4.41 -22.92 -9.78
CA GLU A 20 -5.13 -24.12 -9.35
C GLU A 20 -4.44 -25.42 -9.77
N ARG A 21 -3.10 -25.40 -9.87
CA ARG A 21 -2.27 -26.55 -10.28
C ARG A 21 -1.37 -27.05 -9.15
N GLY A 22 -1.76 -26.87 -7.91
CA GLY A 22 -0.99 -27.31 -6.74
C GLY A 22 -0.58 -28.79 -6.75
N ASP A 23 -1.39 -29.66 -7.36
CA ASP A 23 -1.09 -31.10 -7.50
C ASP A 23 0.17 -31.38 -8.32
N ARG A 24 0.68 -30.42 -9.08
CA ARG A 24 1.92 -30.54 -9.87
C ARG A 24 3.17 -30.19 -9.07
N ILE A 25 3.00 -29.63 -7.88
CA ILE A 25 4.12 -29.17 -7.06
C ILE A 25 4.73 -30.38 -6.33
N PRO A 26 6.01 -30.74 -6.58
CA PRO A 26 6.68 -31.77 -5.81
C PRO A 26 6.77 -31.35 -4.33
N VAL A 27 6.50 -32.28 -3.42
CA VAL A 27 6.60 -32.04 -1.97
C VAL A 27 7.98 -31.50 -1.57
N SER A 28 9.04 -31.88 -2.31
CA SER A 28 10.40 -31.39 -2.07
C SER A 28 10.60 -29.88 -2.29
N LEU A 29 9.67 -29.19 -2.96
CA LEU A 29 9.71 -27.73 -3.11
C LEU A 29 9.11 -27.00 -1.90
N LEU A 30 8.39 -27.70 -1.03
CA LEU A 30 7.86 -27.13 0.19
C LEU A 30 8.88 -27.27 1.31
N PRO A 31 9.07 -26.24 2.16
CA PRO A 31 9.96 -26.32 3.31
C PRO A 31 9.60 -27.47 4.25
N ALA A 32 10.59 -28.31 4.58
CA ALA A 32 10.39 -29.53 5.39
C ALA A 32 9.93 -29.22 6.82
N ASP A 33 10.23 -28.03 7.32
CA ASP A 33 9.85 -27.53 8.65
C ASP A 33 8.44 -26.89 8.67
N GLY A 34 7.75 -26.86 7.54
CA GLY A 34 6.41 -26.27 7.41
C GLY A 34 6.39 -24.74 7.36
N THR A 35 7.55 -24.07 7.27
CA THR A 35 7.57 -22.62 7.08
C THR A 35 7.09 -22.25 5.67
N TYR A 36 6.59 -21.01 5.53
CA TYR A 36 6.26 -20.42 4.24
C TYR A 36 7.02 -19.10 4.10
N PRO A 37 7.62 -18.79 2.95
CA PRO A 37 8.33 -17.53 2.77
C PRO A 37 7.45 -16.32 3.04
N THR A 38 7.98 -15.32 3.73
CA THR A 38 7.28 -14.06 4.00
C THR A 38 7.25 -13.15 2.77
N ALA A 39 6.39 -12.13 2.81
CA ALA A 39 6.25 -11.10 1.76
C ALA A 39 5.85 -11.64 0.37
N THR A 40 5.22 -12.80 0.30
CA THR A 40 4.74 -13.38 -0.98
C THR A 40 3.45 -12.73 -1.49
N SER A 41 2.63 -12.15 -0.61
CA SER A 41 1.36 -11.50 -0.97
C SER A 41 1.53 -10.35 -1.98
N GLN A 42 2.68 -9.69 -2.02
CA GLN A 42 2.98 -8.65 -3.00
C GLN A 42 2.96 -9.15 -4.46
N TRP A 43 3.09 -10.44 -4.67
CA TRP A 43 3.08 -11.09 -5.98
C TRP A 43 1.71 -11.62 -6.38
N GLU A 44 0.76 -11.67 -5.44
CA GLU A 44 -0.61 -12.16 -5.64
C GLU A 44 -1.54 -11.05 -6.13
N LYS A 45 -1.30 -10.52 -7.32
CA LYS A 45 -2.08 -9.41 -7.89
C LYS A 45 -3.48 -9.88 -8.28
N ARG A 46 -4.48 -9.66 -7.41
CA ARG A 46 -5.89 -10.05 -7.66
C ARG A 46 -6.56 -9.19 -8.70
N ASN A 47 -6.23 -7.91 -8.72
CA ASN A 47 -6.67 -6.94 -9.73
C ASN A 47 -8.21 -6.85 -9.90
N ILE A 48 -8.97 -7.01 -8.82
CA ILE A 48 -10.44 -7.19 -8.83
C ILE A 48 -11.24 -5.88 -8.86
N ALA A 49 -10.66 -4.76 -8.43
CA ALA A 49 -11.38 -3.49 -8.38
C ALA A 49 -11.71 -2.97 -9.78
N LEU A 50 -12.93 -2.50 -9.98
CA LEU A 50 -13.35 -1.76 -11.19
C LEU A 50 -13.00 -0.28 -11.06
N GLU A 51 -13.14 0.26 -9.84
CA GLU A 51 -12.77 1.63 -9.48
C GLU A 51 -11.67 1.59 -8.42
N ILE A 52 -10.75 2.53 -8.51
CA ILE A 52 -9.67 2.73 -7.52
C ILE A 52 -9.65 4.19 -7.07
N PRO A 53 -9.16 4.49 -5.86
CA PRO A 53 -9.09 5.86 -5.39
C PRO A 53 -8.04 6.67 -6.16
N GLU A 54 -8.41 7.85 -6.62
CA GLU A 54 -7.52 8.86 -7.17
C GLU A 54 -7.33 9.99 -6.16
N TRP A 55 -6.07 10.34 -5.90
CA TRP A 55 -5.69 11.37 -4.95
C TRP A 55 -5.60 12.75 -5.60
N ARG A 56 -6.13 13.75 -4.88
CA ARG A 56 -6.02 15.17 -5.21
C ARG A 56 -5.10 15.84 -4.19
N GLU A 57 -3.88 16.10 -4.64
CA GLU A 57 -2.81 16.68 -3.83
C GLU A 57 -3.09 18.11 -3.37
N ASP A 58 -3.81 18.87 -4.19
CA ASP A 58 -4.21 20.26 -3.96
C ASP A 58 -5.19 20.43 -2.79
N LEU A 59 -6.00 19.42 -2.51
CA LEU A 59 -7.00 19.41 -1.43
C LEU A 59 -6.53 18.68 -0.17
N CYS A 60 -5.50 17.87 -0.28
CA CYS A 60 -5.13 16.93 0.78
C CYS A 60 -4.49 17.62 1.99
N ILE A 61 -5.07 17.43 3.17
CA ILE A 61 -4.50 17.90 4.47
C ILE A 61 -3.50 16.91 5.07
N GLN A 62 -3.20 15.82 4.39
CA GLN A 62 -2.21 14.81 4.79
C GLN A 62 -2.49 14.18 6.17
N CYS A 63 -3.74 13.94 6.53
CA CYS A 63 -4.12 13.39 7.83
C CYS A 63 -3.82 11.90 8.01
N GLY A 64 -3.58 11.14 6.93
CA GLY A 64 -3.28 9.71 6.97
C GLY A 64 -4.49 8.77 7.14
N ASN A 65 -5.71 9.29 7.28
CA ASN A 65 -6.90 8.47 7.53
C ASN A 65 -7.17 7.45 6.42
N CYS A 66 -7.06 7.85 5.15
CA CYS A 66 -7.28 6.94 4.01
C CYS A 66 -6.26 5.79 3.99
N SER A 67 -5.01 6.06 4.34
CA SER A 67 -3.98 5.03 4.49
C SER A 67 -4.28 4.12 5.69
N PHE A 68 -4.70 4.71 6.83
CA PHE A 68 -4.99 3.97 8.06
C PHE A 68 -6.12 2.96 7.86
N VAL A 69 -7.27 3.38 7.28
CA VAL A 69 -8.44 2.51 7.12
C VAL A 69 -8.31 1.49 5.99
N CYS A 70 -7.29 1.59 5.15
CA CYS A 70 -7.13 0.68 4.02
C CYS A 70 -6.86 -0.75 4.51
N PRO A 71 -7.79 -1.73 4.26
CA PRO A 71 -7.67 -3.08 4.80
C PRO A 71 -6.49 -3.86 4.23
N HIS A 72 -6.05 -3.48 3.04
CA HIS A 72 -5.03 -4.22 2.29
C HIS A 72 -3.67 -3.50 2.23
N ALA A 73 -3.49 -2.41 3.00
CA ALA A 73 -2.31 -1.56 2.92
C ALA A 73 -2.00 -1.08 1.47
N ALA A 74 -3.03 -0.98 0.65
CA ALA A 74 -2.93 -0.56 -0.75
C ALA A 74 -2.91 0.97 -0.94
N ILE A 75 -2.96 1.74 0.14
CA ILE A 75 -2.75 3.20 0.15
C ILE A 75 -1.63 3.49 1.12
N ARG A 76 -0.57 4.10 0.62
CA ARG A 76 0.63 4.40 1.41
C ARG A 76 1.09 5.82 1.18
N ALA A 77 1.71 6.41 2.20
CA ALA A 77 2.27 7.75 2.13
C ALA A 77 3.75 7.75 2.48
N LYS A 78 4.51 8.57 1.79
CA LYS A 78 5.91 8.84 2.11
C LYS A 78 6.16 10.35 2.12
N PHE A 79 7.14 10.79 2.90
CA PHE A 79 7.73 12.11 2.77
C PHE A 79 9.23 11.98 2.55
N TYR A 80 9.79 12.85 1.75
CA TYR A 80 11.16 12.75 1.25
C TYR A 80 11.67 14.13 0.80
N HIS A 81 12.98 14.26 0.63
CA HIS A 81 13.59 15.49 0.15
C HIS A 81 13.19 15.79 -1.31
N LYS A 82 12.97 17.07 -1.63
CA LYS A 82 12.48 17.51 -2.95
C LYS A 82 13.32 17.04 -4.14
N ASP A 83 14.62 16.81 -3.96
CA ASP A 83 15.52 16.41 -5.05
C ASP A 83 15.12 15.03 -5.64
N LEU A 84 14.39 14.22 -4.89
CA LEU A 84 13.96 12.88 -5.34
C LEU A 84 12.83 12.91 -6.38
N VAL A 85 12.24 14.08 -6.67
CA VAL A 85 11.22 14.20 -7.73
C VAL A 85 11.80 14.35 -9.13
N GLU A 86 13.10 14.60 -9.27
CA GLU A 86 13.73 14.74 -10.60
C GLU A 86 13.51 13.51 -11.50
N ASN A 87 13.36 12.33 -10.89
CA ASN A 87 13.10 11.06 -11.58
C ASN A 87 11.63 10.62 -11.55
N ALA A 88 10.72 11.51 -11.15
CA ALA A 88 9.31 11.18 -11.10
C ALA A 88 8.72 11.06 -12.51
N PRO A 89 7.95 10.00 -12.81
CA PRO A 89 7.31 9.84 -14.10
C PRO A 89 6.17 10.86 -14.28
N ALA A 90 5.81 11.10 -15.53
CA ALA A 90 4.64 11.90 -15.86
C ALA A 90 3.38 11.33 -15.18
N GLY A 91 2.66 12.18 -14.45
CA GLY A 91 1.47 11.80 -13.69
C GLY A 91 1.71 11.37 -12.25
N ALA A 92 2.96 11.26 -11.80
CA ALA A 92 3.25 11.20 -10.36
C ALA A 92 2.82 12.50 -9.67
N LYS A 93 2.28 12.36 -8.45
CA LYS A 93 1.70 13.48 -7.70
C LYS A 93 2.43 13.66 -6.37
N TRP A 94 2.65 14.91 -5.97
CA TRP A 94 3.23 15.28 -4.68
C TRP A 94 2.76 16.66 -4.24
N ALA A 95 2.92 16.95 -2.96
CA ALA A 95 2.65 18.27 -2.38
C ALA A 95 3.73 18.60 -1.35
N PRO A 96 3.96 19.87 -1.00
CA PRO A 96 4.76 20.21 0.17
C PRO A 96 4.22 19.52 1.42
N ILE A 97 5.10 19.03 2.31
CA ILE A 97 4.63 18.44 3.57
C ILE A 97 3.99 19.49 4.46
N SER A 98 2.82 19.20 5.02
CA SER A 98 2.06 20.13 5.88
C SER A 98 2.57 20.19 7.34
N ALA A 99 3.70 19.53 7.66
CA ALA A 99 4.31 19.54 8.99
C ALA A 99 5.39 20.61 9.11
N ARG A 100 5.48 21.25 10.28
CA ARG A 100 6.57 22.18 10.58
C ARG A 100 7.88 21.45 10.85
N GLY A 101 9.01 22.09 10.53
CA GLY A 101 10.34 21.54 10.79
C GLY A 101 10.88 20.59 9.69
N PHE A 102 10.23 20.55 8.53
CA PHE A 102 10.63 19.74 7.39
C PHE A 102 10.85 20.64 6.15
N PRO A 103 11.91 21.44 6.11
CA PRO A 103 12.22 22.24 4.94
C PRO A 103 12.52 21.34 3.72
N ASP A 104 12.22 21.81 2.53
CA ASP A 104 12.52 21.13 1.26
C ASP A 104 11.98 19.69 1.20
N THR A 105 10.89 19.41 1.92
CA THR A 105 10.32 18.08 2.04
C THR A 105 8.97 18.00 1.34
N LEU A 106 8.80 16.97 0.54
CA LEU A 106 7.58 16.67 -0.20
C LEU A 106 6.89 15.44 0.38
N TYR A 107 5.59 15.39 0.19
CA TYR A 107 4.67 14.32 0.58
C TYR A 107 4.05 13.73 -0.66
N THR A 108 3.97 12.41 -0.73
CA THR A 108 3.23 11.67 -1.76
C THR A 108 2.36 10.62 -1.10
N LEU A 109 1.15 10.49 -1.61
CA LEU A 109 0.24 9.38 -1.31
C LEU A 109 0.07 8.56 -2.58
N GLN A 110 0.32 7.25 -2.49
CA GLN A 110 0.24 6.34 -3.63
C GLN A 110 -0.76 5.22 -3.36
N VAL A 111 -1.54 4.92 -4.37
CA VAL A 111 -2.42 3.75 -4.43
C VAL A 111 -1.71 2.62 -5.16
N TYR A 112 -1.85 1.39 -4.65
CA TYR A 112 -1.44 0.15 -5.31
C TYR A 112 -2.62 -0.36 -6.14
N PRO A 113 -2.67 -0.06 -7.44
CA PRO A 113 -3.90 -0.18 -8.22
C PRO A 113 -4.36 -1.62 -8.44
N GLU A 114 -3.43 -2.58 -8.44
CA GLU A 114 -3.73 -4.00 -8.63
C GLU A 114 -4.02 -4.74 -7.31
N ASP A 115 -3.70 -4.11 -6.17
CA ASP A 115 -3.96 -4.64 -4.82
C ASP A 115 -5.18 -3.98 -4.15
N CYS A 116 -5.67 -2.90 -4.72
CA CYS A 116 -6.90 -2.23 -4.27
C CYS A 116 -8.13 -3.12 -4.56
N THR A 117 -9.02 -3.26 -3.58
CA THR A 117 -10.26 -4.02 -3.69
C THR A 117 -11.50 -3.18 -4.01
N GLY A 118 -11.33 -1.86 -4.19
CA GLY A 118 -12.44 -0.96 -4.56
C GLY A 118 -13.47 -0.70 -3.47
N CYS A 119 -13.15 -0.93 -2.19
CA CYS A 119 -14.12 -0.88 -1.09
C CYS A 119 -14.62 0.54 -0.71
N GLY A 120 -13.99 1.62 -1.19
CA GLY A 120 -14.42 3.00 -0.93
C GLY A 120 -14.13 3.56 0.46
N LEU A 121 -13.68 2.78 1.45
CA LEU A 121 -13.45 3.24 2.83
C LEU A 121 -12.51 4.44 2.94
N CYS A 122 -11.53 4.55 2.06
CA CYS A 122 -10.59 5.68 2.02
C CYS A 122 -11.29 7.00 1.69
N VAL A 123 -12.31 6.96 0.84
CA VAL A 123 -13.14 8.11 0.50
C VAL A 123 -14.01 8.50 1.70
N GLU A 124 -14.67 7.52 2.32
CA GLU A 124 -15.50 7.77 3.50
C GLU A 124 -14.71 8.34 4.68
N ALA A 125 -13.49 7.84 4.92
CA ALA A 125 -12.62 8.31 6.00
C ALA A 125 -11.98 9.67 5.73
N CYS A 126 -12.05 10.20 4.51
CA CYS A 126 -11.45 11.48 4.17
C CYS A 126 -12.28 12.64 4.76
N PRO A 127 -11.72 13.49 5.66
CA PRO A 127 -12.45 14.58 6.28
C PRO A 127 -12.62 15.80 5.35
N VAL A 128 -11.78 15.87 4.29
CA VAL A 128 -11.80 17.02 3.38
C VAL A 128 -12.98 16.90 2.43
N ARG A 129 -13.68 18.04 2.25
CA ARG A 129 -14.72 18.20 1.24
C ARG A 129 -14.36 19.38 0.35
N ALA A 130 -14.45 19.19 -0.97
CA ALA A 130 -14.34 20.30 -1.91
C ALA A 130 -15.57 21.22 -1.80
N ASP A 131 -15.52 22.39 -2.43
CA ASP A 131 -16.58 23.39 -2.39
C ASP A 131 -17.94 22.87 -2.88
N ASP A 132 -17.94 21.89 -3.79
CA ASP A 132 -19.14 21.21 -4.28
C ASP A 132 -19.75 20.20 -3.30
N ALA A 133 -19.10 19.99 -2.15
CA ALA A 133 -19.44 19.03 -1.09
C ALA A 133 -19.53 17.54 -1.54
N LYS A 134 -19.29 17.25 -2.83
CA LYS A 134 -19.36 15.90 -3.40
C LYS A 134 -17.98 15.25 -3.52
N HIS A 135 -16.96 16.05 -3.84
CA HIS A 135 -15.60 15.57 -3.98
C HIS A 135 -14.79 15.73 -2.69
N ARG A 136 -13.87 14.81 -2.48
CA ARG A 136 -12.91 14.80 -1.37
C ARG A 136 -11.49 14.92 -1.89
N ALA A 137 -10.51 14.96 -1.02
CA ALA A 137 -9.11 14.89 -1.42
C ALA A 137 -8.70 13.51 -1.98
N ILE A 138 -9.59 12.52 -1.87
CA ILE A 138 -9.46 11.20 -2.51
C ILE A 138 -10.85 10.73 -2.94
N ASN A 139 -10.99 10.26 -4.17
CA ASN A 139 -12.28 9.87 -4.74
C ASN A 139 -12.11 8.62 -5.58
N MET A 140 -13.17 7.79 -5.69
CA MET A 140 -13.14 6.64 -6.60
C MET A 140 -13.20 7.13 -8.06
N ALA A 141 -12.45 6.48 -8.91
CA ALA A 141 -12.38 6.71 -10.35
C ALA A 141 -12.27 5.37 -11.08
N ASP A 142 -12.77 5.34 -12.31
CA ASP A 142 -12.62 4.17 -13.19
C ASP A 142 -11.16 3.78 -13.32
N LYS A 143 -10.84 2.51 -13.03
CA LYS A 143 -9.47 2.02 -12.96
C LYS A 143 -8.77 1.99 -14.31
N LEU A 144 -9.44 1.48 -15.35
CA LEU A 144 -8.80 1.21 -16.64
C LEU A 144 -8.13 2.45 -17.25
N PRO A 145 -8.77 3.65 -17.26
CA PRO A 145 -8.16 4.84 -17.84
C PRO A 145 -6.90 5.33 -17.11
N ILE A 146 -6.77 5.03 -15.81
CA ILE A 146 -5.69 5.54 -14.97
C ILE A 146 -4.65 4.48 -14.58
N LEU A 147 -4.89 3.21 -14.90
CA LEU A 147 -4.10 2.08 -14.41
C LEU A 147 -2.61 2.20 -14.77
N GLU A 148 -2.28 2.46 -16.03
CA GLU A 148 -0.88 2.52 -16.45
C GLU A 148 -0.15 3.72 -15.83
N ARG A 149 -0.81 4.86 -15.72
CA ARG A 149 -0.27 6.03 -15.02
C ARG A 149 0.04 5.68 -13.55
N GLU A 150 -0.90 5.06 -12.86
CA GLU A 150 -0.74 4.68 -11.44
C GLU A 150 0.36 3.61 -11.25
N LYS A 151 0.50 2.68 -12.19
CA LYS A 151 1.60 1.69 -12.16
C LYS A 151 2.97 2.32 -12.34
N HIS A 152 3.12 3.28 -13.25
CA HIS A 152 4.37 4.01 -13.42
C HIS A 152 4.70 4.85 -12.18
N ALA A 153 3.71 5.56 -11.63
CA ALA A 153 3.87 6.33 -10.39
C ALA A 153 4.21 5.41 -9.20
N LEU A 154 3.60 4.21 -9.13
CA LEU A 154 3.89 3.22 -8.11
C LEU A 154 5.34 2.71 -8.19
N GLY A 155 5.86 2.47 -9.38
CA GLY A 155 7.26 2.08 -9.59
C GLY A 155 8.23 3.11 -8.98
N TRP A 156 8.00 4.39 -9.26
CA TRP A 156 8.75 5.48 -8.66
C TRP A 156 8.54 5.59 -7.15
N PHE A 157 7.29 5.54 -6.67
CA PHE A 157 6.99 5.58 -5.25
C PHE A 157 7.73 4.48 -4.46
N ASN A 158 7.82 3.28 -5.02
CA ASN A 158 8.54 2.17 -4.39
C ASN A 158 10.06 2.40 -4.32
N SER A 159 10.63 3.16 -5.26
CA SER A 159 12.05 3.55 -5.22
C SER A 159 12.37 4.63 -4.18
N LEU A 160 11.38 5.38 -3.70
CA LEU A 160 11.56 6.37 -2.65
C LEU A 160 11.86 5.68 -1.31
N PRO A 161 12.81 6.23 -0.52
CA PRO A 161 13.10 5.69 0.81
C PRO A 161 11.89 5.84 1.75
N TRP A 162 11.75 4.90 2.67
CA TRP A 162 10.84 5.09 3.79
C TRP A 162 11.39 6.15 4.75
N PRO A 163 10.52 7.01 5.33
CA PRO A 163 10.93 7.99 6.32
C PRO A 163 11.62 7.33 7.52
N LYS A 164 12.66 7.96 8.05
CA LYS A 164 13.37 7.46 9.24
C LYS A 164 12.43 7.47 10.44
N ARG A 165 12.41 6.40 11.22
CA ARG A 165 11.58 6.29 12.43
C ARG A 165 11.79 7.45 13.41
N SER A 166 13.00 7.99 13.51
CA SER A 166 13.32 9.15 14.36
C SER A 166 12.65 10.46 13.94
N ALA A 167 12.13 10.53 12.70
CA ALA A 167 11.41 11.69 12.18
C ALA A 167 9.88 11.56 12.29
N ILE A 168 9.38 10.50 12.92
CA ILE A 168 7.96 10.14 12.95
C ILE A 168 7.42 10.32 14.37
N ASP A 169 6.27 10.97 14.46
CA ASP A 169 5.48 11.04 15.70
C ASP A 169 4.57 9.81 15.82
N PHE A 170 4.94 8.86 16.66
CA PHE A 170 4.21 7.63 16.93
C PHE A 170 2.90 7.82 17.70
N SER A 171 2.66 9.02 18.25
CA SER A 171 1.45 9.30 19.01
C SER A 171 0.25 9.64 18.11
N THR A 172 0.47 9.79 16.81
CA THR A 172 -0.55 10.19 15.85
C THR A 172 -0.79 9.12 14.77
N ILE A 173 -2.04 8.98 14.32
CA ILE A 173 -2.39 8.14 13.16
C ILE A 173 -1.54 8.53 11.95
N ARG A 174 -1.45 9.82 11.67
CA ARG A 174 -0.63 10.36 10.56
C ARG A 174 0.81 9.86 10.61
N GLY A 175 1.45 9.97 11.77
CA GLY A 175 2.85 9.57 11.92
C GLY A 175 3.03 8.08 11.67
N VAL A 176 2.17 7.23 12.24
CA VAL A 176 2.25 5.77 12.06
C VAL A 176 2.10 5.38 10.59
N GLN A 177 1.29 6.09 9.80
CA GLN A 177 1.09 5.76 8.38
C GLN A 177 2.30 6.10 7.48
N PHE A 178 3.33 6.75 7.99
CA PHE A 178 4.63 6.89 7.31
C PHE A 178 5.57 5.71 7.53
N LEU A 179 5.19 4.74 8.35
CA LEU A 179 5.95 3.50 8.55
C LEU A 179 5.55 2.47 7.50
N GLU A 180 6.53 1.68 7.08
CA GLU A 180 6.31 0.56 6.18
C GLU A 180 5.37 -0.46 6.83
N PRO A 181 4.26 -0.83 6.18
CA PRO A 181 3.42 -1.91 6.65
C PRO A 181 4.06 -3.26 6.31
N LEU A 182 4.21 -4.16 7.29
CA LEU A 182 4.68 -5.53 7.06
C LEU A 182 3.52 -6.51 6.87
N PHE A 183 2.31 -6.09 7.23
CA PHE A 183 1.08 -6.81 6.91
C PHE A 183 0.39 -6.10 5.73
N GLU A 184 0.38 -6.77 4.58
CA GLU A 184 -0.05 -6.17 3.32
C GLU A 184 -0.77 -7.19 2.42
N PHE A 185 -1.63 -6.70 1.54
CA PHE A 185 -2.28 -7.44 0.45
C PHE A 185 -2.89 -8.77 0.91
N SER A 186 -3.46 -8.79 2.11
CA SER A 186 -4.06 -9.98 2.71
C SER A 186 -5.25 -10.50 1.91
N GLY A 187 -5.60 -11.78 2.12
CA GLY A 187 -6.80 -12.41 1.58
C GLY A 187 -8.12 -11.94 2.20
N ALA A 188 -8.10 -10.96 3.09
CA ALA A 188 -9.28 -10.45 3.76
C ALA A 188 -10.31 -9.84 2.79
N CYS A 189 -11.56 -9.77 3.22
CA CYS A 189 -12.65 -9.17 2.46
C CYS A 189 -12.41 -7.68 2.13
N ALA A 190 -13.02 -7.22 1.04
CA ALA A 190 -13.10 -5.80 0.75
C ALA A 190 -13.78 -5.06 1.93
N GLY A 191 -13.14 -4.01 2.44
CA GLY A 191 -13.67 -3.27 3.58
C GLY A 191 -13.53 -3.95 4.95
N CYS A 192 -12.65 -4.95 5.09
CA CYS A 192 -12.39 -5.61 6.37
C CYS A 192 -12.04 -4.60 7.47
N GLY A 193 -12.72 -4.66 8.60
CA GLY A 193 -12.50 -3.76 9.74
C GLY A 193 -11.37 -4.20 10.67
N GLU A 194 -10.86 -5.41 10.55
CA GLU A 194 -9.81 -5.98 11.42
C GLU A 194 -8.40 -5.69 10.90
N THR A 195 -8.18 -5.90 9.62
CA THR A 195 -6.84 -5.82 9.02
C THR A 195 -6.14 -4.48 9.16
N PRO A 196 -6.81 -3.31 9.25
CA PRO A 196 -6.16 -2.04 9.57
C PRO A 196 -5.44 -2.05 10.92
N TYR A 197 -5.97 -2.75 11.92
CA TYR A 197 -5.32 -2.90 13.24
C TYR A 197 -4.08 -3.78 13.15
N LEU A 198 -4.15 -4.91 12.42
CA LEU A 198 -2.99 -5.76 12.20
C LEU A 198 -1.88 -5.00 11.45
N LYS A 199 -2.24 -4.23 10.44
CA LYS A 199 -1.30 -3.34 9.75
C LYS A 199 -0.65 -2.35 10.72
N ALA A 200 -1.44 -1.64 11.52
CA ALA A 200 -0.92 -0.66 12.49
C ALA A 200 0.02 -1.31 13.52
N LEU A 201 -0.28 -2.51 13.99
CA LEU A 201 0.60 -3.27 14.87
C LEU A 201 1.94 -3.57 14.19
N THR A 202 1.94 -4.01 12.93
CA THR A 202 3.18 -4.25 12.19
C THR A 202 3.97 -2.98 11.95
N GLN A 203 3.31 -1.85 11.70
CA GLN A 203 3.96 -0.56 11.54
C GLN A 203 4.63 -0.09 12.84
N LEU A 204 3.96 -0.26 13.99
CA LEU A 204 4.47 0.16 15.29
C LEU A 204 5.59 -0.74 15.80
N PHE A 205 5.40 -2.05 15.75
CA PHE A 205 6.28 -3.03 16.39
C PHE A 205 7.23 -3.73 15.41
N GLY A 206 6.88 -3.76 14.12
CA GLY A 206 7.72 -4.29 13.05
C GLY A 206 8.09 -5.76 13.27
N ASP A 207 9.34 -6.06 12.99
CA ASP A 207 9.94 -7.40 13.11
C ASP A 207 10.09 -7.91 14.56
N ARG A 208 9.79 -7.07 15.54
CA ARG A 208 9.77 -7.47 16.96
C ARG A 208 8.50 -8.22 17.37
N MET A 209 7.51 -8.27 16.46
CA MET A 209 6.27 -9.01 16.71
C MET A 209 6.45 -10.50 16.51
N MET A 210 5.86 -11.27 17.43
CA MET A 210 5.55 -12.67 17.22
C MET A 210 4.04 -12.83 17.18
N VAL A 211 3.52 -13.43 16.12
CA VAL A 211 2.08 -13.67 15.95
C VAL A 211 1.81 -15.16 16.12
N ALA A 212 1.01 -15.49 17.11
CA ALA A 212 0.45 -16.83 17.27
C ALA A 212 -1.04 -16.75 16.96
N ASN A 213 -1.49 -17.44 15.92
CA ASN A 213 -2.89 -17.49 15.56
C ASN A 213 -3.54 -18.68 16.27
N ALA A 214 -4.56 -18.39 17.06
CA ALA A 214 -5.46 -19.41 17.62
C ALA A 214 -6.69 -19.50 16.72
N THR A 215 -6.83 -20.58 16.02
CA THR A 215 -8.02 -20.87 15.20
C THR A 215 -9.14 -21.43 16.04
#